data_2a38841ce245270d753083e4b85b3213
#
_entry.id   2a38841ce245270d753083e4b85b3213
#
_cell.length_a   1.000
_cell.length_b   1.000
_cell.length_c   1.000
_cell.angle_alpha   90.00
_cell.angle_beta   90.00
_cell.angle_gamma   90.00
#
_symmetry.space_group_name_H-M   'P 1'
#
loop_
_entity.id
_entity.type
_entity.pdbx_description
1 polymer ?
#
loop_
_entity_poly.entity_id
_entity_poly.type
_entity_poly.pdbx_seq_one_letter_code
_entity_poly.pdbx_strand_id
1 'polypeptide(L)'
;MVSCRPISYRIADFREWNERGELVLVPEFQRRPVWHSKARSYLIDTIIRGLPIPPIYVREVIDPRTQKVIREVIDGQQRLRAVLDFIAGPLKIQKTHNQELAGKSFRNLSEEDRGKFLRYAFSVNLVEQANYEDILDIFA
;
A
#
# COMPACT_ATOMS: atom_id res chain seq x y z
N MET A 1 3.28 -2.84 26.04
CA MET A 1 4.46 -2.49 25.21
C MET A 1 4.12 -2.75 23.75
N VAL A 2 4.42 -1.79 22.89
CA VAL A 2 4.23 -1.94 21.44
C VAL A 2 5.40 -2.72 20.87
N SER A 3 5.11 -3.72 20.05
CA SER A 3 6.13 -4.48 19.35
C SER A 3 5.81 -4.52 17.85
N CYS A 4 6.84 -4.67 17.04
CA CYS A 4 6.68 -4.78 15.59
C CYS A 4 7.34 -6.07 15.11
N ARG A 5 6.65 -6.74 14.19
CA ARG A 5 7.15 -7.97 13.58
C ARG A 5 7.25 -7.78 12.07
N PRO A 6 8.42 -8.00 11.46
CA PRO A 6 8.54 -7.90 10.01
C PRO A 6 7.81 -9.04 9.32
N ILE A 7 7.09 -8.69 8.26
CA ILE A 7 6.32 -9.63 7.45
C ILE A 7 6.26 -9.07 6.03
N SER A 8 5.85 -9.87 5.07
CA SER A 8 5.66 -9.44 3.70
C SER A 8 4.23 -9.71 3.25
N TYR A 9 3.63 -8.72 2.59
CA TYR A 9 2.35 -8.90 1.91
C TYR A 9 2.50 -8.47 0.46
N ARG A 10 1.91 -9.21 -0.46
CA ARG A 10 1.94 -8.87 -1.89
C ARG A 10 0.90 -7.78 -2.19
N ILE A 11 1.13 -7.05 -3.28
CA ILE A 11 0.13 -6.09 -3.77
C ILE A 11 -1.21 -6.79 -4.00
N ALA A 12 -1.20 -8.01 -4.53
CA ALA A 12 -2.42 -8.79 -4.74
C ALA A 12 -3.21 -8.98 -3.45
N ASP A 13 -2.53 -9.16 -2.31
CA ASP A 13 -3.19 -9.34 -1.02
C ASP A 13 -3.89 -8.04 -0.59
N PHE A 14 -3.22 -6.92 -0.72
CA PHE A 14 -3.81 -5.61 -0.37
C PHE A 14 -5.00 -5.29 -1.25
N ARG A 15 -4.90 -5.57 -2.56
CA ARG A 15 -6.02 -5.35 -3.47
C ARG A 15 -7.24 -6.16 -3.06
N GLU A 16 -7.05 -7.42 -2.75
CA GLU A 16 -8.14 -8.31 -2.33
C GLU A 16 -8.79 -7.82 -1.03
N TRP A 17 -7.98 -7.48 -0.04
CA TRP A 17 -8.49 -6.96 1.22
C TRP A 17 -9.24 -5.64 1.02
N ASN A 18 -8.75 -4.78 0.14
CA ASN A 18 -9.43 -3.52 -0.15
C ASN A 18 -10.81 -3.76 -0.77
N GLU A 19 -10.92 -4.71 -1.68
CA GLU A 19 -12.20 -5.06 -2.30
C GLU A 19 -13.18 -5.65 -1.29
N ARG A 20 -12.69 -6.39 -0.31
CA ARG A 20 -13.52 -7.03 0.72
C ARG A 20 -13.86 -6.09 1.89
N GLY A 21 -13.35 -4.88 1.89
CA GLY A 21 -13.55 -3.96 3.02
C GLY A 21 -12.76 -4.37 4.26
N GLU A 22 -11.66 -5.09 4.08
CA GLU A 22 -10.80 -5.58 5.16
C GLU A 22 -9.50 -4.78 5.28
N LEU A 23 -9.40 -3.67 4.57
CA LEU A 23 -8.25 -2.77 4.58
C LEU A 23 -8.72 -1.35 4.88
N VAL A 24 -8.09 -0.70 5.83
CA VAL A 24 -8.40 0.68 6.20
C VAL A 24 -7.14 1.51 6.16
N LEU A 25 -7.17 2.60 5.40
CA LEU A 25 -6.12 3.62 5.41
C LEU A 25 -6.55 4.66 6.44
N VAL A 26 -6.03 4.54 7.66
CA VAL A 26 -6.52 5.30 8.82
C VAL A 26 -6.23 6.79 8.65
N PRO A 27 -7.25 7.66 8.46
CA PRO A 27 -7.02 9.08 8.21
C PRO A 27 -6.31 9.81 9.34
N GLU A 28 -6.52 9.40 10.57
CA GLU A 28 -5.94 10.02 11.76
C GLU A 28 -4.42 9.95 11.77
N PHE A 29 -3.85 9.01 11.02
CA PHE A 29 -2.39 8.84 10.93
C PHE A 29 -1.80 9.51 9.69
N GLN A 30 -2.62 10.18 8.89
CA GLN A 30 -2.14 10.87 7.69
C GLN A 30 -1.50 12.21 8.08
N ARG A 31 -0.17 12.19 8.29
CA ARG A 31 0.60 13.36 8.72
C ARG A 31 1.09 14.23 7.59
N ARG A 32 1.30 13.63 6.41
CA ARG A 32 1.97 14.28 5.30
C ARG A 32 0.96 14.71 4.25
N PRO A 33 1.29 15.73 3.47
CA PRO A 33 0.44 16.11 2.35
C PRO A 33 0.19 14.93 1.41
N VAL A 34 -0.96 14.96 0.76
CA VAL A 34 -1.31 13.96 -0.25
C VAL A 34 -0.33 14.09 -1.42
N TRP A 35 0.19 12.95 -1.88
CA TRP A 35 1.10 12.92 -3.00
C TRP A 35 0.43 13.35 -4.29
N HIS A 36 1.15 14.15 -5.09
CA HIS A 36 0.74 14.47 -6.45
C HIS A 36 1.15 13.35 -7.41
N SER A 37 0.62 13.42 -8.62
CA SER A 37 0.78 12.35 -9.62
C SER A 37 2.24 12.04 -9.96
N LYS A 38 3.15 13.00 -9.87
CA LYS A 38 4.58 12.77 -10.14
C LYS A 38 5.20 11.80 -9.13
N ALA A 39 4.96 12.02 -7.83
CA ALA A 39 5.48 11.14 -6.78
C ALA A 39 4.86 9.75 -6.87
N ARG A 40 3.57 9.70 -7.19
CA ARG A 40 2.84 8.45 -7.33
C ARG A 40 3.36 7.64 -8.52
N SER A 41 3.55 8.28 -9.66
CA SER A 41 4.12 7.64 -10.85
C SER A 41 5.53 7.13 -10.60
N TYR A 42 6.35 7.89 -9.89
CA TYR A 42 7.69 7.46 -9.51
C TYR A 42 7.66 6.16 -8.70
N LEU A 43 6.76 6.07 -7.75
CA LEU A 43 6.59 4.87 -6.93
C LEU A 43 6.20 3.66 -7.80
N ILE A 44 5.24 3.83 -8.69
CA ILE A 44 4.79 2.74 -9.57
C ILE A 44 5.96 2.23 -10.41
N ASP A 45 6.76 3.14 -10.97
CA ASP A 45 7.94 2.77 -11.74
C ASP A 45 8.96 2.00 -10.89
N THR A 46 9.18 2.43 -9.67
CA THR A 46 10.08 1.75 -8.73
C THR A 46 9.63 0.30 -8.49
N ILE A 47 8.32 0.11 -8.30
CA ILE A 47 7.74 -1.23 -8.09
C ILE A 47 7.90 -2.09 -9.34
N ILE A 48 7.61 -1.54 -10.51
CA ILE A 48 7.71 -2.28 -11.77
C ILE A 48 9.15 -2.74 -12.01
N ARG A 49 10.12 -1.92 -11.63
CA ARG A 49 11.54 -2.28 -11.73
C ARG A 49 11.99 -3.28 -10.67
N GLY A 50 11.11 -3.63 -9.73
CA GLY A 50 11.44 -4.58 -8.66
C GLY A 50 12.37 -4.02 -7.60
N LEU A 51 12.48 -2.71 -7.49
CA LEU A 51 13.35 -2.05 -6.52
C LEU A 51 12.67 -1.97 -5.16
N PRO A 52 13.45 -1.95 -4.07
CA PRO A 52 12.88 -1.87 -2.73
C PRO A 52 12.28 -0.49 -2.46
N ILE A 53 11.23 -0.48 -1.62
CA ILE A 53 10.62 0.74 -1.11
C ILE A 53 10.58 0.67 0.41
N PRO A 54 10.46 1.81 1.11
CA PRO A 54 10.39 1.78 2.57
C PRO A 54 9.20 0.95 3.06
N PRO A 55 9.32 0.32 4.23
CA PRO A 55 8.25 -0.52 4.77
C PRO A 55 7.02 0.31 5.14
N ILE A 56 5.86 -0.35 5.15
CA ILE A 56 4.64 0.21 5.70
C ILE A 56 4.37 -0.41 7.07
N TYR A 57 3.59 0.29 7.87
CA TYR A 57 3.21 -0.17 9.21
C TYR A 57 1.72 -0.48 9.23
N VAL A 58 1.38 -1.69 9.68
CA VAL A 58 0.02 -2.21 9.67
C VAL A 58 -0.31 -2.77 11.06
N ARG A 59 -1.53 -2.50 11.51
CA ARG A 59 -2.10 -3.11 12.70
C ARG A 59 -3.24 -4.00 12.28
N GLU A 60 -3.29 -5.25 12.76
CA GLU A 60 -4.42 -6.13 12.52
C GLU A 60 -5.39 -6.04 13.69
N VAL A 61 -6.66 -5.89 13.38
CA VAL A 61 -7.75 -5.85 14.35
C VAL A 61 -8.77 -6.91 13.97
N ILE A 62 -9.13 -7.77 14.93
CA ILE A 62 -10.18 -8.76 14.70
C ILE A 62 -11.50 -8.18 15.18
N ASP A 63 -12.47 -8.09 14.27
CA ASP A 63 -13.84 -7.71 14.63
C ASP A 63 -14.55 -8.95 15.17
N PRO A 64 -14.84 -9.02 16.49
CA PRO A 64 -15.44 -10.23 17.05
C PRO A 64 -16.87 -10.46 16.56
N ARG A 65 -17.55 -9.43 16.10
CA ARG A 65 -18.91 -9.55 15.63
C ARG A 65 -18.99 -10.20 14.25
N THR A 66 -18.12 -9.79 13.32
CA THR A 66 -18.09 -10.32 11.95
C THR A 66 -17.06 -11.42 11.76
N GLN A 67 -16.14 -11.57 12.72
CA GLN A 67 -14.98 -12.46 12.67
C GLN A 67 -14.01 -12.13 11.54
N LYS A 68 -14.08 -10.91 11.02
CA LYS A 68 -13.15 -10.43 10.01
C LYS A 68 -11.87 -9.90 10.65
N VAL A 69 -10.76 -10.09 9.95
CA VAL A 69 -9.49 -9.47 10.30
C VAL A 69 -9.37 -8.20 9.46
N ILE A 70 -9.31 -7.05 10.13
CA ILE A 70 -9.17 -5.75 9.47
C ILE A 70 -7.72 -5.30 9.59
N ARG A 71 -7.13 -4.88 8.47
CA ARG A 71 -5.76 -4.36 8.44
C ARG A 71 -5.82 -2.85 8.35
N GLU A 72 -5.33 -2.21 9.40
CA GLU A 72 -5.27 -0.75 9.49
C GLU A 72 -3.88 -0.30 9.10
N VAL A 73 -3.76 0.44 8.02
CA VAL A 73 -2.48 1.01 7.58
C VAL A 73 -2.21 2.26 8.39
N ILE A 74 -1.17 2.22 9.20
CA ILE A 74 -0.82 3.30 10.12
C ILE A 74 0.15 4.28 9.47
N ASP A 75 1.14 3.75 8.77
CA ASP A 75 2.14 4.55 8.06
C ASP A 75 2.40 3.92 6.70
N GLY A 76 2.59 4.78 5.69
CA GLY A 76 2.75 4.36 4.32
C GLY A 76 1.47 4.42 3.50
N GLN A 77 0.43 5.13 3.97
CA GLN A 77 -0.85 5.24 3.28
C GLN A 77 -0.70 5.77 1.86
N GLN A 78 0.19 6.75 1.64
CA GLN A 78 0.36 7.34 0.31
C GLN A 78 0.89 6.32 -0.69
N ARG A 79 1.83 5.49 -0.26
CA ARG A 79 2.37 4.42 -1.13
C ARG A 79 1.30 3.41 -1.50
N LEU A 80 0.55 2.96 -0.52
CA LEU A 80 -0.49 1.96 -0.77
C LEU A 80 -1.64 2.55 -1.58
N ARG A 81 -2.03 3.80 -1.30
CA ARG A 81 -3.06 4.49 -2.07
C ARG A 81 -2.65 4.62 -3.55
N ALA A 82 -1.39 4.96 -3.82
CA ALA A 82 -0.89 5.06 -5.19
C ALA A 82 -1.01 3.72 -5.92
N VAL A 83 -0.65 2.63 -5.26
CA VAL A 83 -0.74 1.28 -5.83
C VAL A 83 -2.20 0.92 -6.14
N LEU A 84 -3.10 1.14 -5.20
CA LEU A 84 -4.51 0.80 -5.39
C LEU A 84 -5.15 1.66 -6.47
N ASP A 85 -4.82 2.94 -6.53
CA ASP A 85 -5.33 3.85 -7.57
C ASP A 85 -4.78 3.48 -8.95
N PHE A 86 -3.54 3.01 -9.03
CA PHE A 86 -2.99 2.55 -10.30
C PHE A 86 -3.76 1.32 -10.82
N ILE A 87 -4.02 0.36 -9.96
CA ILE A 87 -4.81 -0.83 -10.32
C ILE A 87 -6.23 -0.44 -10.73
N ALA A 88 -6.85 0.51 -10.02
CA ALA A 88 -8.21 0.95 -10.31
C ALA A 88 -8.32 1.74 -11.61
N GLY A 89 -7.24 2.35 -12.08
CA GLY A 89 -7.18 2.91 -13.43
C GLY A 89 -6.90 4.40 -13.60
N PRO A 90 -7.13 5.29 -12.59
CA PRO A 90 -6.93 6.72 -12.86
C PRO A 90 -5.46 7.13 -12.93
N LEU A 91 -4.57 6.42 -12.27
CA LEU A 91 -3.15 6.77 -12.26
C LEU A 91 -2.43 6.12 -13.43
N LYS A 92 -1.62 6.89 -14.15
CA LYS A 92 -0.82 6.45 -15.28
C LYS A 92 0.65 6.73 -15.03
N ILE A 93 1.51 5.93 -15.66
CA ILE A 93 2.96 6.10 -15.58
C ILE A 93 3.37 7.30 -16.41
N GLN A 94 4.19 8.19 -15.84
CA GLN A 94 4.68 9.37 -16.56
C GLN A 94 5.94 9.05 -17.37
N LYS A 95 6.07 9.71 -18.51
CA LYS A 95 7.19 9.53 -19.43
C LYS A 95 8.55 9.80 -18.77
N THR A 96 8.60 10.76 -17.87
CA THR A 96 9.85 11.12 -17.16
C THR A 96 10.38 9.98 -16.29
N HIS A 97 9.52 9.06 -15.88
CA HIS A 97 9.91 7.95 -15.02
C HIS A 97 10.18 6.66 -15.81
N ASN A 98 9.43 6.44 -16.88
CA ASN A 98 9.58 5.25 -17.70
C ASN A 98 9.06 5.51 -19.11
N GLN A 99 9.98 5.65 -20.08
CA GLN A 99 9.62 5.97 -21.44
C GLN A 99 8.87 4.83 -22.14
N GLU A 100 9.23 3.59 -21.82
CA GLU A 100 8.60 2.42 -22.45
C GLU A 100 7.15 2.27 -22.02
N LEU A 101 6.84 2.63 -20.78
CA LEU A 101 5.53 2.46 -20.19
C LEU A 101 4.76 3.77 -20.04
N ALA A 102 5.26 4.84 -20.65
CA ALA A 102 4.66 6.17 -20.55
C ALA A 102 3.20 6.18 -20.98
N GLY A 103 2.36 6.79 -20.16
CA GLY A 103 0.93 6.89 -20.43
C GLY A 103 0.13 5.63 -20.19
N LYS A 104 0.77 4.54 -19.80
CA LYS A 104 0.07 3.29 -19.55
C LYS A 104 -0.58 3.26 -18.17
N SER A 105 -1.80 2.77 -18.14
CA SER A 105 -2.49 2.38 -16.90
C SER A 105 -2.18 0.92 -16.62
N PHE A 106 -2.58 0.43 -15.45
CA PHE A 106 -2.41 -0.97 -15.10
C PHE A 106 -3.04 -1.89 -16.14
N ARG A 107 -4.26 -1.55 -16.59
CA ARG A 107 -4.99 -2.34 -17.59
C ARG A 107 -4.22 -2.50 -18.91
N ASN A 108 -3.42 -1.49 -19.28
CA ASN A 108 -2.67 -1.48 -20.53
C ASN A 108 -1.30 -2.15 -20.45
N LEU A 109 -0.90 -2.59 -19.27
CA LEU A 109 0.30 -3.40 -19.13
C LEU A 109 0.09 -4.78 -19.73
N SER A 110 1.18 -5.43 -20.15
CA SER A 110 1.11 -6.83 -20.57
C SER A 110 0.67 -7.71 -19.39
N GLU A 111 0.17 -8.88 -19.71
CA GLU A 111 -0.23 -9.84 -18.69
C GLU A 111 0.95 -10.19 -17.76
N GLU A 112 2.14 -10.34 -18.34
CA GLU A 112 3.36 -10.60 -17.58
C GLU A 112 3.67 -9.46 -16.62
N ASP A 113 3.61 -8.21 -17.07
CA ASP A 113 3.90 -7.04 -16.24
C ASP A 113 2.85 -6.85 -15.15
N ARG A 114 1.57 -7.08 -15.46
CA ARG A 114 0.52 -7.06 -14.44
C ARG A 114 0.79 -8.10 -13.35
N GLY A 115 1.19 -9.31 -13.75
CA GLY A 115 1.52 -10.38 -12.82
C GLY A 115 2.69 -10.03 -11.92
N LYS A 116 3.75 -9.46 -12.48
CA LYS A 116 4.91 -9.01 -11.70
C LYS A 116 4.52 -7.93 -10.71
N PHE A 117 3.71 -6.96 -11.13
CA PHE A 117 3.24 -5.90 -10.26
C PHE A 117 2.44 -6.47 -9.07
N LEU A 118 1.50 -7.35 -9.36
CA LEU A 118 0.65 -7.95 -8.33
C LEU A 118 1.43 -8.85 -7.35
N ARG A 119 2.51 -9.47 -7.82
CA ARG A 119 3.36 -10.32 -6.96
C ARG A 119 4.39 -9.53 -6.15
N TYR A 120 4.57 -8.25 -6.45
CA TYR A 120 5.52 -7.43 -5.70
C TYR A 120 5.15 -7.46 -4.22
N ALA A 121 6.14 -7.71 -3.36
CA ALA A 121 5.94 -7.81 -1.93
C ALA A 121 6.33 -6.51 -1.23
N PHE A 122 5.39 -5.94 -0.49
CA PHE A 122 5.68 -4.86 0.44
C PHE A 122 6.34 -5.43 1.68
N SER A 123 7.39 -4.78 2.14
CA SER A 123 7.91 -4.99 3.49
C SER A 123 6.93 -4.33 4.47
N VAL A 124 6.46 -5.09 5.44
CA VAL A 124 5.46 -4.64 6.39
C VAL A 124 6.00 -4.85 7.80
N ASN A 125 5.87 -3.84 8.64
CA ASN A 125 6.04 -3.98 10.07
C ASN A 125 4.65 -4.12 10.69
N LEU A 126 4.35 -5.34 11.16
CA LEU A 126 3.07 -5.61 11.81
C LEU A 126 3.17 -5.17 13.27
N VAL A 127 2.38 -4.16 13.63
CA VAL A 127 2.36 -3.61 14.98
C VAL A 127 1.46 -4.48 15.84
N GLU A 128 2.04 -5.05 16.89
CA GLU A 128 1.35 -5.98 17.77
C GLU A 128 1.29 -5.43 19.20
N GLN A 129 0.35 -5.95 19.98
CA GLN A 129 0.21 -5.64 21.40
C GLN A 129 0.05 -4.14 21.66
N ALA A 130 -0.66 -3.44 20.77
CA ALA A 130 -0.86 -2.01 20.87
C ALA A 130 -2.35 -1.69 20.76
N ASN A 131 -2.83 -0.81 21.64
CA ASN A 131 -4.16 -0.26 21.51
C ASN A 131 -4.10 0.99 20.62
N TYR A 132 -5.26 1.59 20.34
CA TYR A 132 -5.35 2.76 19.49
C TYR A 132 -4.56 3.95 20.06
N GLU A 133 -4.59 4.15 21.38
CA GLU A 133 -3.87 5.26 22.02
C GLU A 133 -2.36 5.10 21.88
N ASP A 134 -1.84 3.88 22.04
CA ASP A 134 -0.41 3.60 21.86
C ASP A 134 0.02 3.94 20.44
N ILE A 135 -0.81 3.62 19.45
CA ILE A 135 -0.54 3.90 18.05
C ILE A 135 -0.50 5.41 17.80
N LEU A 136 -1.46 6.16 18.36
CA LEU A 136 -1.49 7.61 18.23
C LEU A 136 -0.24 8.25 18.82
N ASP A 137 0.24 7.77 19.97
CA ASP A 137 1.41 8.31 20.61
C ASP A 137 2.68 8.14 19.76
N ILE A 138 2.76 7.07 18.99
CA ILE A 138 3.95 6.75 18.20
C ILE A 138 3.88 7.37 16.80
N PHE A 139 2.73 7.33 16.16
CA PHE A 139 2.60 7.63 14.72
C PHE A 139 1.83 8.92 14.40
N ALA A 140 1.07 9.46 15.32
CA ALA A 140 0.28 10.67 15.07
C ALA A 140 1.06 11.98 15.26
#